data_6d88cf5994a9c514371cc170b2a6cef0
#
_entry.id   6d88cf5994a9c514371cc170b2a6cef0
#
_cell.length_a   1.000
_cell.length_b   1.000
_cell.length_c   1.000
_cell.angle_alpha   90.00
_cell.angle_beta   90.00
_cell.angle_gamma   90.00
#
_symmetry.space_group_name_H-M   'P 1'
#
loop_
_entity.id
_entity.type
_entity.pdbx_description
1 polymer ?
#
loop_
_entity_poly.entity_id
_entity_poly.type
_entity_poly.pdbx_seq_one_letter_code
_entity_poly.pdbx_strand_id
1 'polypeptide(L)'
;IYNKFFGESERNVREALELAATMSRCVLWIDEIEKGIAVGDNDGGTSRRVLGTLLTWMAENKSQVFLVATANDIERLPPELIRKGRLDEIFFVDLPSPAVREVIFQIHLEKRGLSVDRFDLPALSEHSDGFTGAEIEQAVVAGLYSAGAADGVLDQALLEAELAATVPLSVTMAESLARLRQWCQGRAVHAGA
;
A
#
# COMPACT_ATOMS: atom_id res chain seq x y z
N ILE A 1 16.00 -4.36 -1.10
CA ILE A 1 17.21 -5.09 -0.66
C ILE A 1 17.40 -6.36 -1.49
N TYR A 2 17.24 -6.28 -2.81
CA TYR A 2 17.51 -7.42 -3.68
C TYR A 2 18.93 -7.33 -4.21
N ASN A 3 19.84 -8.14 -3.66
CA ASN A 3 21.15 -8.35 -4.24
C ASN A 3 21.17 -9.68 -5.01
N LYS A 4 21.82 -9.68 -6.18
CA LYS A 4 21.93 -10.81 -7.11
C LYS A 4 22.73 -12.01 -6.54
N PHE A 5 23.24 -11.92 -5.32
CA PHE A 5 24.09 -12.93 -4.71
C PHE A 5 23.33 -13.73 -3.65
N PHE A 6 23.23 -15.03 -3.84
CA PHE A 6 22.65 -15.98 -2.90
C PHE A 6 23.35 -15.85 -1.53
N GLY A 7 22.59 -15.51 -0.49
CA GLY A 7 23.10 -15.36 0.88
C GLY A 7 23.23 -13.93 1.38
N GLU A 8 23.40 -12.93 0.53
CA GLU A 8 23.46 -11.52 0.96
C GLU A 8 22.10 -11.01 1.43
N SER A 9 21.00 -11.45 0.82
CA SER A 9 19.67 -11.02 1.22
C SER A 9 19.29 -11.46 2.63
N GLU A 10 19.59 -12.73 3.00
CA GLU A 10 19.36 -13.25 4.35
C GLU A 10 20.20 -12.49 5.38
N ARG A 11 21.49 -12.27 5.08
CA ARG A 11 22.40 -11.52 5.93
C ARG A 11 21.91 -10.09 6.15
N ASN A 12 21.54 -9.39 5.08
CA ASN A 12 21.05 -8.01 5.15
C ASN A 12 19.76 -7.89 5.98
N VAL A 13 18.84 -8.85 5.86
CA VAL A 13 17.65 -8.91 6.71
C VAL A 13 18.02 -9.13 8.17
N ARG A 14 18.92 -10.07 8.46
CA ARG A 14 19.39 -10.32 9.83
C ARG A 14 20.03 -9.06 10.44
N GLU A 15 20.94 -8.42 9.73
CA GLU A 15 21.59 -7.19 10.18
C GLU A 15 20.56 -6.05 10.42
N ALA A 16 19.55 -5.92 9.56
CA ALA A 16 18.48 -4.92 9.75
C ALA A 16 17.63 -5.22 10.99
N LEU A 17 17.28 -6.48 11.23
CA LEU A 17 16.52 -6.91 12.40
C LEU A 17 17.32 -6.73 13.71
N GLU A 18 18.61 -7.05 13.71
CA GLU A 18 19.51 -6.83 14.84
C GLU A 18 19.69 -5.34 15.13
N LEU A 19 19.85 -4.52 14.09
CA LEU A 19 19.93 -3.07 14.24
C LEU A 19 18.64 -2.51 14.85
N ALA A 20 17.46 -2.91 14.35
CA ALA A 20 16.18 -2.50 14.91
C ALA A 20 16.06 -2.87 16.39
N ALA A 21 16.46 -4.09 16.75
CA ALA A 21 16.46 -4.56 18.15
C ALA A 21 17.38 -3.73 19.04
N THR A 22 18.55 -3.30 18.52
CA THR A 22 19.51 -2.45 19.24
C THR A 22 19.00 -1.03 19.41
N MET A 23 18.30 -0.47 18.43
CA MET A 23 17.75 0.88 18.48
C MET A 23 16.68 1.02 19.56
N SER A 24 15.95 -0.04 19.91
CA SER A 24 14.85 -0.06 20.89
C SER A 24 13.82 1.06 20.68
N ARG A 25 12.55 0.82 20.94
CA ARG A 25 11.44 1.77 20.71
C ARG A 25 11.44 2.37 19.30
N CYS A 26 11.57 1.54 18.30
CA CYS A 26 11.46 1.94 16.90
C CYS A 26 10.32 1.22 16.19
N VAL A 27 9.92 1.76 15.04
CA VAL A 27 9.02 1.10 14.09
C VAL A 27 9.87 0.51 12.98
N LEU A 28 9.76 -0.80 12.80
CA LEU A 28 10.34 -1.49 11.65
C LEU A 28 9.26 -1.63 10.58
N TRP A 29 9.43 -0.91 9.49
CA TRP A 29 8.51 -0.96 8.35
C TRP A 29 9.05 -1.88 7.27
N ILE A 30 8.27 -2.90 6.88
CA ILE A 30 8.58 -3.82 5.77
C ILE A 30 7.51 -3.64 4.70
N ASP A 31 7.88 -3.05 3.59
CA ASP A 31 6.97 -2.83 2.47
C ASP A 31 6.95 -4.02 1.53
N GLU A 32 5.75 -4.41 1.04
CA GLU A 32 5.55 -5.52 0.11
C GLU A 32 6.27 -6.81 0.55
N ILE A 33 6.02 -7.22 1.79
CA ILE A 33 6.71 -8.34 2.45
C ILE A 33 6.64 -9.63 1.62
N GLU A 34 5.56 -9.85 0.86
CA GLU A 34 5.38 -11.01 -0.01
C GLU A 34 6.49 -11.12 -1.06
N LYS A 35 7.05 -10.00 -1.53
CA LYS A 35 8.12 -10.00 -2.54
C LYS A 35 9.45 -10.54 -1.98
N GLY A 36 9.65 -10.37 -0.66
CA GLY A 36 10.88 -10.82 0.01
C GLY A 36 10.85 -12.27 0.49
N ILE A 37 9.64 -12.81 0.71
CA ILE A 37 9.46 -14.12 1.36
C ILE A 37 8.61 -15.11 0.55
N ALA A 38 8.09 -14.73 -0.63
CA ALA A 38 7.37 -15.65 -1.50
C ALA A 38 8.28 -16.80 -1.92
N VAL A 39 7.86 -18.01 -1.62
CA VAL A 39 8.60 -19.23 -1.99
C VAL A 39 8.37 -19.49 -3.48
N GLY A 40 9.37 -19.18 -4.30
CA GLY A 40 9.41 -19.51 -5.73
C GLY A 40 10.38 -20.65 -6.01
N ASP A 41 10.10 -21.45 -7.03
CA ASP A 41 10.93 -22.61 -7.40
C ASP A 41 12.37 -22.25 -7.86
N ASN A 42 12.63 -20.97 -8.16
CA ASN A 42 13.87 -20.52 -8.80
C ASN A 42 14.80 -19.66 -7.92
N ASP A 43 14.53 -19.47 -6.63
CA ASP A 43 15.31 -18.56 -5.77
C ASP A 43 16.41 -19.23 -4.92
N GLY A 44 16.68 -20.52 -5.17
CA GLY A 44 17.69 -21.28 -4.44
C GLY A 44 17.41 -21.43 -2.94
N GLY A 45 16.15 -21.24 -2.52
CA GLY A 45 15.73 -21.33 -1.11
C GLY A 45 16.04 -20.05 -0.30
N THR A 46 16.42 -18.95 -0.94
CA THR A 46 16.72 -17.68 -0.27
C THR A 46 15.51 -17.12 0.45
N SER A 47 14.34 -17.08 -0.20
CA SER A 47 13.10 -16.62 0.42
C SER A 47 12.70 -17.44 1.64
N ARG A 48 12.91 -18.78 1.60
CA ARG A 48 12.64 -19.63 2.75
C ARG A 48 13.58 -19.33 3.93
N ARG A 49 14.87 -19.03 3.68
CA ARG A 49 15.82 -18.64 4.72
C ARG A 49 15.50 -17.28 5.31
N VAL A 50 15.17 -16.29 4.46
CA VAL A 50 14.71 -14.96 4.89
C VAL A 50 13.46 -15.06 5.77
N LEU A 51 12.48 -15.86 5.33
CA LEU A 51 11.28 -16.14 6.14
C LEU A 51 11.66 -16.77 7.48
N GLY A 52 12.50 -17.79 7.49
CA GLY A 52 12.95 -18.45 8.73
C GLY A 52 13.60 -17.47 9.70
N THR A 53 14.48 -16.59 9.20
CA THR A 53 15.15 -15.55 9.98
C THR A 53 14.12 -14.59 10.59
N LEU A 54 13.15 -14.11 9.80
CA LEU A 54 12.09 -13.21 10.27
C LEU A 54 11.22 -13.89 11.34
N LEU A 55 10.76 -15.12 11.10
CA LEU A 55 9.91 -15.86 12.02
C LEU A 55 10.61 -16.14 13.35
N THR A 56 11.91 -16.48 13.32
CA THR A 56 12.72 -16.70 14.52
C THR A 56 12.86 -15.41 15.31
N TRP A 57 13.19 -14.30 14.60
CA TRP A 57 13.29 -13.00 15.24
C TRP A 57 11.96 -12.58 15.88
N MET A 58 10.83 -12.71 15.19
CA MET A 58 9.50 -12.40 15.75
C MET A 58 9.18 -13.23 17.00
N ALA A 59 9.66 -14.47 17.08
CA ALA A 59 9.42 -15.35 18.23
C ALA A 59 10.31 -15.03 19.43
N GLU A 60 11.55 -14.61 19.19
CA GLU A 60 12.58 -14.46 20.21
C GLU A 60 12.81 -13.01 20.62
N ASN A 61 12.37 -12.07 19.79
CA ASN A 61 12.59 -10.64 20.03
C ASN A 61 11.84 -10.17 21.29
N LYS A 62 12.61 -9.63 22.24
CA LYS A 62 12.12 -9.02 23.47
C LYS A 62 12.28 -7.49 23.48
N SER A 63 12.80 -6.92 22.38
CA SER A 63 12.98 -5.49 22.24
C SER A 63 11.64 -4.77 21.98
N GLN A 64 11.60 -3.48 22.21
CA GLN A 64 10.40 -2.66 21.97
C GLN A 64 10.37 -2.18 20.51
N VAL A 65 10.39 -3.11 19.56
CA VAL A 65 10.26 -2.84 18.13
C VAL A 65 8.81 -3.10 17.72
N PHE A 66 8.16 -2.11 17.12
CA PHE A 66 6.84 -2.27 16.52
C PHE A 66 7.00 -2.61 15.05
N LEU A 67 6.62 -3.82 14.67
CA LEU A 67 6.71 -4.29 13.29
C LEU A 67 5.44 -3.90 12.52
N VAL A 68 5.61 -3.19 11.41
CA VAL A 68 4.56 -2.91 10.42
C VAL A 68 4.98 -3.54 9.09
N ALA A 69 4.10 -4.33 8.50
CA ALA A 69 4.34 -4.91 7.18
C ALA A 69 3.15 -4.63 6.26
N THR A 70 3.42 -4.34 4.99
CA THR A 70 2.40 -4.25 3.95
C THR A 70 2.50 -5.44 3.02
N ALA A 71 1.36 -5.85 2.45
CA ALA A 71 1.29 -6.86 1.41
C ALA A 71 0.17 -6.52 0.42
N ASN A 72 0.46 -6.61 -0.87
CA ASN A 72 -0.53 -6.45 -1.93
C ASN A 72 -1.21 -7.78 -2.28
N ASP A 73 -0.52 -8.89 -2.03
CA ASP A 73 -1.03 -10.24 -2.29
C ASP A 73 -0.84 -11.11 -1.05
N ILE A 74 -1.88 -11.14 -0.23
CA ILE A 74 -1.87 -11.87 1.04
C ILE A 74 -1.81 -13.40 0.83
N GLU A 75 -2.26 -13.91 -0.33
CA GLU A 75 -2.25 -15.34 -0.63
C GLU A 75 -0.84 -15.87 -0.87
N ARG A 76 0.08 -14.99 -1.23
CA ARG A 76 1.51 -15.32 -1.36
C ARG A 76 2.25 -15.39 -0.04
N LEU A 77 1.65 -14.89 1.03
CA LEU A 77 2.29 -14.98 2.34
C LEU A 77 2.24 -16.40 2.86
N PRO A 78 3.36 -16.94 3.36
CA PRO A 78 3.38 -18.22 4.02
C PRO A 78 2.41 -18.24 5.22
N PRO A 79 1.60 -19.31 5.38
CA PRO A 79 0.63 -19.43 6.46
C PRO A 79 1.25 -19.25 7.86
N GLU A 80 2.53 -19.58 7.98
CA GLU A 80 3.29 -19.45 9.23
C GLU A 80 3.40 -18.01 9.70
N LEU A 81 3.45 -17.04 8.77
CA LEU A 81 3.55 -15.61 9.10
C LEU A 81 2.22 -15.05 9.60
N ILE A 82 1.11 -15.48 8.98
CA ILE A 82 -0.24 -14.98 9.28
C ILE A 82 -0.87 -15.67 10.50
N ARG A 83 -0.19 -16.68 11.05
CA ARG A 83 -0.67 -17.43 12.21
C ARG A 83 -0.68 -16.56 13.46
N LYS A 84 -1.76 -16.69 14.29
CA LYS A 84 -1.87 -16.01 15.58
C LYS A 84 -0.61 -16.18 16.43
N GLY A 85 -0.15 -15.09 17.03
CA GLY A 85 1.08 -15.04 17.83
C GLY A 85 2.35 -14.65 17.03
N ARG A 86 2.19 -14.22 15.76
CA ARG A 86 3.25 -13.63 14.92
C ARG A 86 2.94 -12.18 14.59
N LEU A 87 1.82 -11.94 13.95
CA LEU A 87 1.24 -10.62 13.78
C LEU A 87 0.06 -10.50 14.74
N ASP A 88 0.02 -9.42 15.49
CA ASP A 88 -1.02 -9.18 16.48
C ASP A 88 -2.34 -8.85 15.80
N GLU A 89 -2.28 -8.08 14.72
CA GLU A 89 -3.46 -7.65 13.97
C GLU A 89 -3.17 -7.54 12.47
N ILE A 90 -4.16 -7.84 11.65
CA ILE A 90 -4.14 -7.66 10.20
C ILE A 90 -5.20 -6.62 9.86
N PHE A 91 -4.78 -5.54 9.24
CA PHE A 91 -5.66 -4.49 8.75
C PHE A 91 -5.87 -4.62 7.24
N PHE A 92 -7.13 -4.62 6.83
CA PHE A 92 -7.48 -4.54 5.43
C PHE A 92 -7.76 -3.09 5.04
N VAL A 93 -6.98 -2.57 4.11
CA VAL A 93 -7.18 -1.24 3.53
C VAL A 93 -7.87 -1.43 2.18
N ASP A 94 -9.17 -1.14 2.14
CA ASP A 94 -9.98 -1.22 0.92
C ASP A 94 -9.86 0.09 0.12
N LEU A 95 -10.56 0.17 -1.01
CA LEU A 95 -10.72 1.40 -1.77
C LEU A 95 -11.36 2.49 -0.89
N PRO A 96 -10.99 3.75 -1.10
CA PRO A 96 -11.50 4.83 -0.29
C PRO A 96 -13.02 5.01 -0.49
N SER A 97 -13.73 5.23 0.62
CA SER A 97 -15.14 5.61 0.60
C SER A 97 -15.33 6.98 -0.04
N PRO A 98 -16.57 7.37 -0.45
CA PRO A 98 -16.82 8.70 -1.01
C PRO A 98 -16.28 9.84 -0.13
N ALA A 99 -16.53 9.80 1.16
CA ALA A 99 -16.04 10.82 2.09
C ALA A 99 -14.50 10.87 2.17
N VAL A 100 -13.82 9.69 2.11
CA VAL A 100 -12.36 9.63 2.07
C VAL A 100 -11.83 10.15 0.74
N ARG A 101 -12.50 9.90 -0.39
CA ARG A 101 -12.10 10.45 -1.69
C ARG A 101 -12.13 11.98 -1.71
N GLU A 102 -13.16 12.59 -1.11
CA GLU A 102 -13.22 14.06 -0.94
C GLU A 102 -11.99 14.60 -0.20
N VAL A 103 -11.63 13.97 0.92
CA VAL A 103 -10.43 14.34 1.70
C VAL A 103 -9.15 14.16 0.87
N ILE A 104 -9.04 13.09 0.08
CA ILE A 104 -7.89 12.85 -0.80
C ILE A 104 -7.79 13.97 -1.85
N PHE A 105 -8.89 14.35 -2.51
CA PHE A 105 -8.89 15.49 -3.42
C PHE A 105 -8.45 16.78 -2.72
N GLN A 106 -9.03 17.09 -1.56
CA GLN A 106 -8.64 18.25 -0.78
C GLN A 106 -7.13 18.28 -0.54
N ILE A 107 -6.55 17.21 0.00
CA ILE A 107 -5.11 17.11 0.29
C ILE A 107 -4.28 17.37 -0.97
N HIS A 108 -4.64 16.76 -2.09
CA HIS A 108 -3.83 16.86 -3.30
C HIS A 108 -3.99 18.19 -4.03
N LEU A 109 -5.14 18.86 -3.94
CA LEU A 109 -5.35 20.22 -4.42
C LEU A 109 -4.56 21.23 -3.58
N GLU A 110 -4.70 21.17 -2.24
CA GLU A 110 -3.98 22.06 -1.31
C GLU A 110 -2.46 21.92 -1.44
N LYS A 111 -1.94 20.69 -1.52
CA LYS A 111 -0.51 20.41 -1.69
C LYS A 111 0.08 21.06 -2.95
N ARG A 112 -0.78 21.36 -3.94
CA ARG A 112 -0.40 22.00 -5.21
C ARG A 112 -0.77 23.48 -5.27
N GLY A 113 -1.15 24.07 -4.15
CA GLY A 113 -1.46 25.49 -4.02
C GLY A 113 -2.78 25.92 -4.67
N LEU A 114 -3.67 24.95 -4.93
CA LEU A 114 -5.02 25.25 -5.49
C LEU A 114 -6.01 25.49 -4.35
N SER A 115 -6.88 26.50 -4.54
CA SER A 115 -7.98 26.74 -3.61
C SER A 115 -9.07 25.70 -3.79
N VAL A 116 -9.36 24.97 -2.72
CA VAL A 116 -10.37 23.89 -2.70
C VAL A 116 -11.77 24.41 -2.99
N ASP A 117 -12.08 25.66 -2.58
CA ASP A 117 -13.38 26.29 -2.79
C ASP A 117 -13.79 26.45 -4.28
N ARG A 118 -12.81 26.24 -5.17
CA ARG A 118 -13.05 26.27 -6.63
C ARG A 118 -13.56 24.93 -7.18
N PHE A 119 -13.61 23.89 -6.36
CA PHE A 119 -13.94 22.54 -6.76
C PHE A 119 -15.14 22.01 -5.98
N ASP A 120 -16.01 21.30 -6.67
CA ASP A 120 -17.10 20.52 -6.07
C ASP A 120 -16.54 19.14 -5.68
N LEU A 121 -16.04 19.01 -4.44
CA LEU A 121 -15.45 17.76 -3.97
C LEU A 121 -16.44 16.59 -3.96
N PRO A 122 -17.72 16.76 -3.55
CA PRO A 122 -18.73 15.72 -3.69
C PRO A 122 -18.88 15.21 -5.13
N ALA A 123 -18.96 16.10 -6.11
CA ALA A 123 -19.05 15.71 -7.53
C ALA A 123 -17.78 14.97 -7.99
N LEU A 124 -16.58 15.44 -7.63
CA LEU A 124 -15.33 14.75 -7.93
C LEU A 124 -15.28 13.36 -7.28
N SER A 125 -15.80 13.24 -6.07
CA SER A 125 -15.90 11.97 -5.37
C SER A 125 -16.83 10.98 -6.11
N GLU A 126 -17.95 11.43 -6.64
CA GLU A 126 -18.85 10.60 -7.45
C GLU A 126 -18.16 10.13 -8.75
N HIS A 127 -17.51 11.04 -9.47
CA HIS A 127 -16.81 10.74 -10.72
C HIS A 127 -15.58 9.84 -10.54
N SER A 128 -15.06 9.73 -9.33
CA SER A 128 -13.92 8.88 -8.99
C SER A 128 -14.30 7.57 -8.27
N ASP A 129 -15.53 7.07 -8.47
CA ASP A 129 -15.93 5.82 -7.86
C ASP A 129 -15.02 4.66 -8.31
N GLY A 130 -14.57 3.87 -7.34
CA GLY A 130 -13.62 2.78 -7.58
C GLY A 130 -12.15 3.19 -7.75
N PHE A 131 -11.82 4.46 -7.63
CA PHE A 131 -10.44 4.95 -7.68
C PHE A 131 -9.70 4.72 -6.36
N THR A 132 -8.42 4.43 -6.45
CA THR A 132 -7.48 4.47 -5.34
C THR A 132 -7.03 5.90 -5.05
N GLY A 133 -6.45 6.13 -3.88
CA GLY A 133 -5.87 7.45 -3.56
C GLY A 133 -4.75 7.87 -4.53
N ALA A 134 -3.95 6.92 -5.00
CA ALA A 134 -2.90 7.17 -5.96
C ALA A 134 -3.46 7.60 -7.34
N GLU A 135 -4.55 7.00 -7.78
CA GLU A 135 -5.21 7.37 -9.04
C GLU A 135 -5.84 8.75 -8.97
N ILE A 136 -6.44 9.11 -7.82
CA ILE A 136 -6.92 10.47 -7.58
C ILE A 136 -5.77 11.48 -7.64
N GLU A 137 -4.62 11.17 -7.00
CA GLU A 137 -3.44 12.02 -7.13
C GLU A 137 -2.99 12.19 -8.58
N GLN A 138 -2.93 11.09 -9.33
CA GLN A 138 -2.53 11.11 -10.73
C GLN A 138 -3.51 11.94 -11.59
N ALA A 139 -4.81 11.85 -11.37
CA ALA A 139 -5.80 12.66 -12.06
C ALA A 139 -5.58 14.16 -11.82
N VAL A 140 -5.32 14.57 -10.57
CA VAL A 140 -4.98 15.97 -10.25
C VAL A 140 -3.70 16.41 -10.93
N VAL A 141 -2.68 15.55 -10.98
CA VAL A 141 -1.40 15.84 -11.67
C VAL A 141 -1.62 15.96 -13.18
N ALA A 142 -2.35 15.02 -13.79
CA ALA A 142 -2.65 15.05 -15.22
C ALA A 142 -3.43 16.32 -15.61
N GLY A 143 -4.45 16.66 -14.83
CA GLY A 143 -5.21 17.90 -15.05
C GLY A 143 -4.35 19.17 -14.97
N LEU A 144 -3.37 19.22 -14.07
CA LEU A 144 -2.43 20.34 -14.02
C LEU A 144 -1.53 20.40 -15.27
N TYR A 145 -1.08 19.27 -15.78
CA TYR A 145 -0.29 19.24 -17.03
C TYR A 145 -1.17 19.67 -18.22
N SER A 146 -2.40 19.20 -18.31
CA SER A 146 -3.35 19.57 -19.37
C SER A 146 -3.69 21.06 -19.31
N ALA A 147 -3.90 21.61 -18.11
CA ALA A 147 -4.11 23.04 -17.91
C ALA A 147 -2.88 23.87 -18.34
N GLY A 148 -1.69 23.47 -17.92
CA GLY A 148 -0.45 24.16 -18.30
C GLY A 148 -0.17 24.12 -19.81
N ALA A 149 -0.50 23.04 -20.49
CA ALA A 149 -0.36 22.92 -21.94
C ALA A 149 -1.31 23.86 -22.71
N ALA A 150 -2.44 24.26 -22.08
CA ALA A 150 -3.41 25.19 -22.62
C ALA A 150 -3.26 26.63 -22.09
N ASP A 151 -2.11 26.97 -21.46
CA ASP A 151 -1.88 28.26 -20.78
C ASP A 151 -3.00 28.64 -19.79
N GLY A 152 -3.64 27.63 -19.21
CA GLY A 152 -4.80 27.76 -18.32
C GLY A 152 -4.50 27.38 -16.87
N VAL A 153 -5.56 27.37 -16.07
CA VAL A 153 -5.53 26.92 -14.67
C VAL A 153 -6.45 25.73 -14.54
N LEU A 154 -6.05 24.72 -13.76
CA LEU A 154 -6.89 23.57 -13.49
C LEU A 154 -8.25 24.03 -12.92
N ASP A 155 -9.31 23.57 -13.55
CA ASP A 155 -10.69 23.78 -13.13
C ASP A 155 -11.43 22.43 -12.95
N GLN A 156 -12.67 22.51 -12.49
CA GLN A 156 -13.54 21.35 -12.26
C GLN A 156 -13.72 20.50 -13.52
N ALA A 157 -14.07 21.15 -14.65
CA ALA A 157 -14.39 20.43 -15.88
C ALA A 157 -13.19 19.65 -16.44
N LEU A 158 -12.00 20.23 -16.34
CA LEU A 158 -10.77 19.58 -16.80
C LEU A 158 -10.43 18.38 -15.91
N LEU A 159 -10.60 18.53 -14.58
CA LEU A 159 -10.35 17.43 -13.65
C LEU A 159 -11.34 16.27 -13.84
N GLU A 160 -12.62 16.58 -14.05
CA GLU A 160 -13.64 15.58 -14.38
C GLU A 160 -13.34 14.85 -15.71
N ALA A 161 -12.83 15.57 -16.70
CA ALA A 161 -12.42 14.98 -17.97
C ALA A 161 -11.23 13.98 -17.79
N GLU A 162 -10.25 14.32 -16.95
CA GLU A 162 -9.14 13.41 -16.62
C GLU A 162 -9.63 12.16 -15.88
N LEU A 163 -10.56 12.33 -14.93
CA LEU A 163 -11.17 11.19 -14.24
C LEU A 163 -11.92 10.28 -15.22
N ALA A 164 -12.72 10.85 -16.12
CA ALA A 164 -13.47 10.09 -17.11
C ALA A 164 -12.58 9.37 -18.14
N ALA A 165 -11.39 9.90 -18.42
CA ALA A 165 -10.41 9.27 -19.30
C ALA A 165 -9.64 8.11 -18.65
N THR A 166 -9.71 7.98 -17.32
CA THR A 166 -8.95 6.99 -16.57
C THR A 166 -9.81 5.77 -16.25
N VAL A 167 -9.32 4.57 -16.58
CA VAL A 167 -9.97 3.32 -16.14
C VAL A 167 -9.41 2.94 -14.76
N PRO A 168 -10.24 2.92 -13.70
CA PRO A 168 -9.75 2.69 -12.35
C PRO A 168 -9.24 1.25 -12.13
N LEU A 169 -8.31 1.11 -11.19
CA LEU A 169 -7.72 -0.18 -10.79
C LEU A 169 -8.79 -1.19 -10.36
N SER A 170 -9.86 -0.70 -9.73
CA SER A 170 -11.00 -1.53 -9.33
C SER A 170 -11.66 -2.27 -10.47
N VAL A 171 -11.56 -1.75 -11.70
CA VAL A 171 -12.05 -2.40 -12.91
C VAL A 171 -10.99 -3.33 -13.49
N THR A 172 -9.76 -2.84 -13.66
CA THR A 172 -8.67 -3.62 -14.28
C THR A 172 -8.21 -4.79 -13.42
N MET A 173 -8.37 -4.70 -12.09
CA MET A 173 -8.00 -5.74 -11.11
C MET A 173 -9.19 -6.24 -10.29
N ALA A 174 -10.39 -6.18 -10.83
CA ALA A 174 -11.64 -6.53 -10.14
C ALA A 174 -11.59 -7.91 -9.47
N GLU A 175 -11.08 -8.93 -10.18
CA GLU A 175 -10.99 -10.28 -9.66
C GLU A 175 -10.02 -10.40 -8.46
N SER A 176 -8.88 -9.73 -8.54
CA SER A 176 -7.89 -9.74 -7.45
C SER A 176 -8.41 -9.03 -6.22
N LEU A 177 -9.10 -7.91 -6.41
CA LEU A 177 -9.74 -7.17 -5.33
C LEU A 177 -10.86 -7.98 -4.67
N ALA A 178 -11.68 -8.68 -5.47
CA ALA A 178 -12.73 -9.55 -4.95
C ALA A 178 -12.15 -10.71 -4.12
N ARG A 179 -11.09 -11.37 -4.59
CA ARG A 179 -10.39 -12.42 -3.84
C ARG A 179 -9.84 -11.89 -2.53
N LEU A 180 -9.18 -10.74 -2.56
CA LEU A 180 -8.62 -10.12 -1.35
C LEU A 180 -9.71 -9.79 -0.33
N ARG A 181 -10.82 -9.18 -0.75
CA ARG A 181 -11.97 -8.90 0.11
C ARG A 181 -12.55 -10.18 0.72
N GLN A 182 -12.69 -11.24 -0.08
CA GLN A 182 -13.17 -12.53 0.40
C GLN A 182 -12.22 -13.15 1.43
N TRP A 183 -10.90 -13.08 1.19
CA TRP A 183 -9.90 -13.57 2.12
C TRP A 183 -9.95 -12.83 3.46
N CYS A 184 -10.15 -11.51 3.44
CA CYS A 184 -10.16 -10.66 4.63
C CYS A 184 -11.40 -10.86 5.52
N GLN A 185 -12.50 -11.42 4.99
CA GLN A 185 -13.73 -11.66 5.76
C GLN A 185 -13.45 -12.55 6.98
N GLY A 186 -13.71 -12.02 8.18
CA GLY A 186 -13.47 -12.69 9.46
C GLY A 186 -12.01 -12.96 9.83
N ARG A 187 -11.05 -12.40 9.07
CA ARG A 187 -9.61 -12.55 9.30
C ARG A 187 -8.88 -11.24 9.51
N ALA A 188 -9.42 -10.15 9.02
CA ALA A 188 -8.80 -8.83 9.10
C ALA A 188 -9.77 -7.78 9.64
N VAL A 189 -9.23 -6.74 10.25
CA VAL A 189 -9.97 -5.54 10.66
C VAL A 189 -9.98 -4.54 9.49
N HIS A 190 -11.13 -3.98 9.18
CA HIS A 190 -11.20 -2.93 8.18
C HIS A 190 -10.56 -1.64 8.70
N ALA A 191 -9.57 -1.12 7.99
CA ALA A 191 -8.98 0.16 8.28
C ALA A 191 -9.94 1.27 7.80
N GLY A 192 -10.34 2.16 8.68
CA GLY A 192 -11.23 3.28 8.35
C GLY A 192 -12.73 2.95 8.41
N ALA A 193 -13.12 1.89 9.15
CA ALA A 193 -14.50 1.62 9.50
C ALA A 193 -14.93 2.46 10.71
#